data_fc213a124fdc884bcc4cafdc94d3f49d
#
_entry.id   fc213a124fdc884bcc4cafdc94d3f49d
#
_cell.length_a   1.000
_cell.length_b   1.000
_cell.length_c   1.000
_cell.angle_alpha   90.00
_cell.angle_beta   90.00
_cell.angle_gamma   90.00
#
_symmetry.space_group_name_H-M   'P 1'
#
loop_
_entity.id
_entity.type
_entity.pdbx_description
1 polymer ?
#
loop_
_entity_poly.entity_id
_entity_poly.type
_entity_poly.pdbx_seq_one_letter_code
_entity_poly.pdbx_strand_id
1 'polypeptide(L)'
;VTEEEGEWGLLIQTTEQTYSVYAEERLFVFEEDFWKSLLADNRGKALTFQICLKENDGWKAYQSFTMDVAEEDIDPYMVYRLIPPGYSLWKEMGIYQRSLESFEEKAVYKNREGKGNCVNCHSFAGGNPDKMLFHMRSILPGTYLFKDGKKEKLETKTPHTLSALVYPYWHPSGNYVAFSVNKTAQVLHTRNMNRIEVYDEASDVVVYDVEKHEIVTASVLSSDKQYETFPAFS
;
A
#
# COMPACT_ATOMS: atom_id res chain seq x y z
N VAL A 1 -25.59 6.31 -17.51
CA VAL A 1 -24.54 6.17 -18.52
C VAL A 1 -25.14 5.34 -19.60
N THR A 2 -25.45 5.90 -20.78
CA THR A 2 -25.96 5.18 -21.95
C THR A 2 -24.84 4.28 -22.47
N GLU A 3 -25.14 3.00 -22.68
CA GLU A 3 -24.28 2.04 -23.37
C GLU A 3 -24.30 2.40 -24.86
N GLU A 4 -23.33 3.20 -25.31
CA GLU A 4 -23.10 3.41 -26.73
C GLU A 4 -22.25 2.24 -27.23
N GLU A 5 -22.84 1.35 -28.04
CA GLU A 5 -22.12 0.30 -28.75
C GLU A 5 -21.46 0.90 -30.00
N GLY A 6 -20.22 0.49 -30.29
CA GLY A 6 -19.51 0.99 -31.48
C GLY A 6 -18.02 0.68 -31.45
N GLU A 7 -17.36 0.96 -32.57
CA GLU A 7 -15.90 0.90 -32.65
C GLU A 7 -15.29 2.15 -32.00
N TRP A 8 -14.38 1.94 -31.08
CA TRP A 8 -13.72 3.00 -30.31
C TRP A 8 -12.30 3.21 -30.80
N GLY A 9 -11.88 4.46 -30.87
CA GLY A 9 -10.51 4.86 -31.16
C GLY A 9 -9.92 5.65 -29.99
N LEU A 10 -8.64 5.44 -29.75
CA LEU A 10 -7.84 6.24 -28.84
C LEU A 10 -6.64 6.82 -29.58
N LEU A 11 -6.54 8.13 -29.64
CA LEU A 11 -5.36 8.84 -30.11
C LEU A 11 -4.47 9.15 -28.91
N ILE A 12 -3.18 8.83 -29.03
CA ILE A 12 -2.15 9.14 -28.03
C ILE A 12 -1.16 10.07 -28.73
N GLN A 13 -1.16 11.32 -28.34
CA GLN A 13 -0.29 12.36 -28.88
C GLN A 13 0.94 12.56 -27.99
N THR A 14 2.12 12.42 -28.57
CA THR A 14 3.40 12.79 -27.98
C THR A 14 3.90 14.11 -28.60
N THR A 15 5.05 14.60 -28.19
CA THR A 15 5.70 15.74 -28.82
C THR A 15 6.17 15.46 -30.25
N GLU A 16 6.34 14.19 -30.64
CA GLU A 16 6.94 13.77 -31.90
C GLU A 16 5.94 13.16 -32.87
N GLN A 17 4.96 12.39 -32.35
CA GLN A 17 4.02 11.64 -33.19
C GLN A 17 2.71 11.35 -32.49
N THR A 18 1.76 10.83 -33.27
CA THR A 18 0.46 10.38 -32.78
C THR A 18 0.29 8.89 -33.05
N TYR A 19 -0.10 8.14 -32.03
CA TYR A 19 -0.47 6.74 -32.13
C TYR A 19 -2.00 6.61 -32.15
N SER A 20 -2.51 5.59 -32.86
CA SER A 20 -3.94 5.27 -32.90
C SER A 20 -4.13 3.83 -32.43
N VAL A 21 -5.00 3.63 -31.47
CA VAL A 21 -5.38 2.32 -30.95
C VAL A 21 -6.89 2.16 -31.11
N TYR A 22 -7.34 1.01 -31.58
CA TYR A 22 -8.76 0.73 -31.80
C TYR A 22 -9.25 -0.41 -30.92
N ALA A 23 -10.50 -0.34 -30.50
CA ALA A 23 -11.15 -1.34 -29.68
C ALA A 23 -12.64 -1.47 -30.07
N GLU A 24 -13.19 -2.67 -29.96
CA GLU A 24 -14.63 -2.92 -30.16
C GLU A 24 -15.46 -2.58 -28.93
N GLU A 25 -14.80 -2.51 -27.77
CA GLU A 25 -15.38 -2.15 -26.47
C GLU A 25 -14.72 -0.89 -25.92
N ARG A 26 -15.29 -0.31 -24.83
CA ARG A 26 -14.74 0.85 -24.11
C ARG A 26 -13.51 0.53 -23.26
N LEU A 27 -12.73 -0.48 -23.66
CA LEU A 27 -11.53 -0.93 -22.96
C LEU A 27 -10.36 -0.95 -23.94
N PHE A 28 -9.39 -0.08 -23.70
CA PHE A 28 -8.14 -0.07 -24.44
C PHE A 28 -7.09 -0.83 -23.65
N VAL A 29 -6.60 -1.93 -24.19
CA VAL A 29 -5.50 -2.70 -23.64
C VAL A 29 -4.29 -2.53 -24.55
N PHE A 30 -3.18 -2.11 -23.98
CA PHE A 30 -1.93 -1.92 -24.73
C PHE A 30 -1.07 -3.17 -24.63
N GLU A 31 -0.36 -3.48 -25.71
CA GLU A 31 0.73 -4.43 -25.68
C GLU A 31 1.83 -3.89 -24.73
N GLU A 32 2.39 -4.78 -23.88
CA GLU A 32 3.31 -4.40 -22.82
C GLU A 32 4.55 -3.67 -23.37
N ASP A 33 5.16 -4.18 -24.45
CA ASP A 33 6.34 -3.58 -25.06
C ASP A 33 6.06 -2.21 -25.66
N PHE A 34 4.88 -2.04 -26.28
CA PHE A 34 4.44 -0.75 -26.80
C PHE A 34 4.31 0.26 -25.68
N TRP A 35 3.63 -0.11 -24.60
CA TRP A 35 3.39 0.81 -23.48
C TRP A 35 4.68 1.20 -22.78
N LYS A 36 5.58 0.23 -22.53
CA LYS A 36 6.89 0.49 -21.94
C LYS A 36 7.74 1.43 -22.80
N SER A 37 7.78 1.21 -24.10
CA SER A 37 8.53 2.09 -25.03
C SER A 37 7.94 3.49 -25.04
N LEU A 38 6.61 3.61 -25.14
CA LEU A 38 5.93 4.91 -25.13
C LEU A 38 6.26 5.73 -23.88
N LEU A 39 6.25 5.09 -22.69
CA LEU A 39 6.59 5.77 -21.45
C LEU A 39 8.09 6.13 -21.38
N ALA A 40 8.98 5.22 -21.79
CA ALA A 40 10.43 5.46 -21.77
C ALA A 40 10.84 6.63 -22.65
N ASP A 41 10.26 6.74 -23.85
CA ASP A 41 10.57 7.81 -24.83
C ASP A 41 9.97 9.18 -24.44
N ASN A 42 9.03 9.19 -23.50
CA ASN A 42 8.31 10.40 -23.09
C ASN A 42 8.50 10.76 -21.61
N ARG A 43 9.56 10.32 -20.96
CA ARG A 43 9.89 10.72 -19.58
C ARG A 43 9.96 12.22 -19.42
N GLY A 44 9.38 12.75 -18.36
CA GLY A 44 9.28 14.19 -18.07
C GLY A 44 8.40 14.98 -19.02
N LYS A 45 7.63 14.30 -19.91
CA LYS A 45 6.74 14.93 -20.88
C LYS A 45 5.29 14.53 -20.62
N ALA A 46 4.36 15.31 -21.15
CA ALA A 46 2.93 14.99 -21.14
C ALA A 46 2.53 14.20 -22.38
N LEU A 47 1.69 13.19 -22.20
CA LEU A 47 0.95 12.51 -23.26
C LEU A 47 -0.47 13.07 -23.30
N THR A 48 -0.98 13.38 -24.50
CA THR A 48 -2.38 13.79 -24.67
C THR A 48 -3.18 12.65 -25.25
N PHE A 49 -4.27 12.30 -24.59
CA PHE A 49 -5.18 11.23 -24.98
C PHE A 49 -6.49 11.81 -25.48
N GLN A 50 -7.00 11.29 -26.58
CA GLN A 50 -8.31 11.64 -27.10
C GLN A 50 -9.09 10.38 -27.49
N ILE A 51 -10.21 10.13 -26.82
CA ILE A 51 -11.12 9.04 -27.13
C ILE A 51 -12.03 9.47 -28.29
N CYS A 52 -12.25 8.59 -29.21
CA CYS A 52 -13.14 8.77 -30.34
C CYS A 52 -14.13 7.59 -30.46
N LEU A 53 -15.35 7.86 -30.89
CA LEU A 53 -16.36 6.87 -31.21
C LEU A 53 -16.65 6.93 -32.71
N LYS A 54 -16.69 5.81 -33.38
CA LYS A 54 -17.07 5.71 -34.78
C LYS A 54 -18.59 5.79 -34.91
N GLU A 55 -19.05 6.79 -35.62
CA GLU A 55 -20.45 6.98 -36.01
C GLU A 55 -20.61 6.75 -37.52
N ASN A 56 -21.84 6.72 -38.03
CA ASN A 56 -22.14 6.42 -39.43
C ASN A 56 -21.40 7.35 -40.42
N ASP A 57 -21.18 8.61 -40.07
CA ASP A 57 -20.60 9.65 -40.91
C ASP A 57 -19.13 9.99 -40.55
N GLY A 58 -18.50 9.23 -39.67
CA GLY A 58 -17.10 9.50 -39.28
C GLY A 58 -16.80 9.24 -37.80
N TRP A 59 -15.76 9.90 -37.30
CA TRP A 59 -15.31 9.77 -35.90
C TRP A 59 -15.76 10.97 -35.09
N LYS A 60 -16.47 10.73 -34.01
CA LYS A 60 -16.80 11.72 -32.99
C LYS A 60 -15.72 11.71 -31.91
N ALA A 61 -14.98 12.80 -31.80
CA ALA A 61 -13.95 12.97 -30.78
C ALA A 61 -14.56 13.52 -29.49
N TYR A 62 -14.17 12.92 -28.36
CA TYR A 62 -14.47 13.45 -27.02
C TYR A 62 -13.39 14.42 -26.54
N GLN A 63 -13.61 15.05 -25.40
CA GLN A 63 -12.64 15.94 -24.79
C GLN A 63 -11.33 15.19 -24.51
N SER A 64 -10.21 15.76 -24.95
CA SER A 64 -8.88 15.22 -24.65
C SER A 64 -8.51 15.45 -23.18
N PHE A 65 -7.64 14.59 -22.67
CA PHE A 65 -7.02 14.72 -21.35
C PHE A 65 -5.52 14.46 -21.46
N THR A 66 -4.77 14.90 -20.48
CA THR A 66 -3.31 14.71 -20.43
C THR A 66 -2.91 13.81 -19.27
N MET A 67 -1.81 13.09 -19.44
CA MET A 67 -1.13 12.31 -18.42
C MET A 67 0.36 12.68 -18.46
N ASP A 68 0.90 13.12 -17.34
CA ASP A 68 2.32 13.39 -17.20
C ASP A 68 3.08 12.08 -16.95
N VAL A 69 4.16 11.88 -17.70
CA VAL A 69 5.07 10.76 -17.49
C VAL A 69 6.18 11.25 -16.56
N ALA A 70 6.35 10.59 -15.41
CA ALA A 70 7.40 10.93 -14.47
C ALA A 70 8.80 10.83 -15.11
N GLU A 71 9.71 11.69 -14.69
CA GLU A 71 11.11 11.62 -15.12
C GLU A 71 11.85 10.48 -14.41
N GLU A 72 11.49 10.24 -13.14
CA GLU A 72 12.08 9.21 -12.29
C GLU A 72 11.58 7.82 -12.67
N ASP A 73 12.43 6.83 -12.42
CA ASP A 73 12.03 5.42 -12.50
C ASP A 73 11.06 5.06 -11.38
N ILE A 74 10.09 4.23 -11.70
CA ILE A 74 9.22 3.62 -10.70
C ILE A 74 9.86 2.35 -10.15
N ASP A 75 9.66 2.06 -8.87
CA ASP A 75 10.04 0.77 -8.30
C ASP A 75 9.32 -0.37 -9.05
N PRO A 76 9.98 -1.51 -9.30
CA PRO A 76 9.40 -2.60 -10.08
C PRO A 76 8.24 -3.31 -9.37
N TYR A 77 8.12 -3.13 -8.05
CA TYR A 77 7.10 -3.80 -7.25
C TYR A 77 6.42 -2.87 -6.27
N MET A 78 5.14 -3.12 -6.05
CA MET A 78 4.34 -2.55 -4.96
C MET A 78 3.92 -3.66 -4.00
N VAL A 79 4.06 -3.40 -2.69
CA VAL A 79 3.58 -4.31 -1.64
C VAL A 79 2.41 -3.67 -0.92
N TYR A 80 1.35 -4.44 -0.73
CA TYR A 80 0.11 -3.96 -0.10
C TYR A 80 -0.55 -5.05 0.73
N ARG A 81 -1.40 -4.62 1.65
CA ARG A 81 -2.27 -5.51 2.39
C ARG A 81 -3.62 -5.60 1.70
N LEU A 82 -3.96 -6.78 1.21
CA LEU A 82 -5.27 -7.06 0.65
C LEU A 82 -6.26 -7.38 1.78
N ILE A 83 -7.37 -6.64 1.83
CA ILE A 83 -8.46 -6.82 2.78
C ILE A 83 -9.75 -7.01 1.97
N PRO A 84 -10.10 -8.23 1.59
CA PRO A 84 -11.36 -8.48 0.90
C PRO A 84 -12.55 -8.10 1.78
N PRO A 85 -13.66 -7.62 1.20
CA PRO A 85 -14.85 -7.29 1.97
C PRO A 85 -15.49 -8.54 2.60
N GLY A 86 -15.93 -8.40 3.85
CA GLY A 86 -16.67 -9.45 4.58
C GLY A 86 -15.80 -10.39 5.42
N TYR A 87 -16.40 -10.86 6.52
CA TYR A 87 -15.71 -11.72 7.49
C TYR A 87 -15.34 -13.10 6.94
N SER A 88 -16.08 -13.62 5.99
CA SER A 88 -15.83 -14.93 5.37
C SER A 88 -14.52 -14.98 4.59
N LEU A 89 -14.02 -13.83 4.18
CA LEU A 89 -12.80 -13.70 3.38
C LEU A 89 -11.54 -13.45 4.21
N TRP A 90 -11.63 -13.53 5.53
CA TRP A 90 -10.48 -13.38 6.43
C TRP A 90 -9.28 -14.27 6.04
N LYS A 91 -9.51 -15.46 5.53
CA LYS A 91 -8.46 -16.39 5.07
C LYS A 91 -7.66 -15.87 3.89
N GLU A 92 -8.27 -15.05 3.06
CA GLU A 92 -7.64 -14.47 1.86
C GLU A 92 -6.93 -13.14 2.14
N MET A 93 -7.12 -12.58 3.35
CA MET A 93 -6.36 -11.41 3.78
C MET A 93 -4.88 -11.77 3.88
N GLY A 94 -4.04 -10.84 3.44
CA GLY A 94 -2.60 -11.06 3.44
C GLY A 94 -1.81 -9.85 2.96
N ILE A 95 -0.50 -10.01 2.91
CA ILE A 95 0.44 -9.11 2.27
C ILE A 95 0.73 -9.67 0.89
N TYR A 96 0.59 -8.85 -0.13
CA TYR A 96 0.81 -9.20 -1.53
C TYR A 96 1.84 -8.26 -2.15
N GLN A 97 2.62 -8.80 -3.06
CA GLN A 97 3.53 -8.07 -3.93
C GLN A 97 2.97 -8.11 -5.35
N ARG A 98 2.85 -6.96 -5.97
CA ARG A 98 2.42 -6.83 -7.36
C ARG A 98 3.54 -6.21 -8.19
N SER A 99 3.81 -6.79 -9.34
CA SER A 99 4.67 -6.16 -10.35
C SER A 99 3.99 -4.89 -10.87
N LEU A 100 4.75 -3.81 -11.03
CA LEU A 100 4.31 -2.59 -11.70
C LEU A 100 4.69 -2.58 -13.19
N GLU A 101 5.44 -3.59 -13.63
CA GLU A 101 5.84 -3.79 -15.02
C GLU A 101 4.99 -4.86 -15.73
N SER A 102 4.15 -5.58 -14.99
CA SER A 102 3.28 -6.64 -15.53
C SER A 102 2.02 -6.77 -14.67
N PHE A 103 1.15 -7.75 -15.00
CA PHE A 103 -0.04 -8.06 -14.18
C PHE A 103 0.23 -9.11 -13.09
N GLU A 104 1.49 -9.49 -12.89
CA GLU A 104 1.85 -10.54 -11.94
C GLU A 104 1.64 -10.08 -10.49
N GLU A 105 0.91 -10.89 -9.72
CA GLU A 105 0.66 -10.71 -8.30
C GLU A 105 1.05 -11.95 -7.52
N LYS A 106 1.78 -11.78 -6.44
CA LYS A 106 2.26 -12.86 -5.58
C LYS A 106 1.92 -12.60 -4.12
N ALA A 107 1.36 -13.58 -3.44
CA ALA A 107 1.20 -13.50 -2.00
C ALA A 107 2.56 -13.62 -1.30
N VAL A 108 2.88 -12.65 -0.46
CA VAL A 108 4.05 -12.68 0.44
C VAL A 108 3.70 -13.47 1.70
N TYR A 109 2.50 -13.23 2.24
CA TYR A 109 1.99 -13.95 3.42
C TYR A 109 0.46 -13.85 3.47
N LYS A 110 -0.23 -14.99 3.66
CA LYS A 110 -1.69 -15.05 3.87
C LYS A 110 -2.04 -15.44 5.30
N ASN A 111 -3.15 -14.92 5.80
CA ASN A 111 -3.62 -15.25 7.17
C ASN A 111 -3.76 -16.76 7.40
N ARG A 112 -4.21 -17.51 6.40
CA ARG A 112 -4.40 -18.96 6.49
C ARG A 112 -3.09 -19.76 6.59
N GLU A 113 -1.98 -19.23 6.08
CA GLU A 113 -0.69 -19.93 6.05
C GLU A 113 -0.05 -20.02 7.44
N GLY A 114 -0.36 -19.09 8.33
CA GLY A 114 0.15 -19.00 9.69
C GLY A 114 -0.74 -19.63 10.74
N LYS A 115 -1.47 -20.70 10.46
CA LYS A 115 -2.38 -21.39 11.42
C LYS A 115 -3.48 -20.47 12.01
N GLY A 116 -3.90 -19.47 11.27
CA GLY A 116 -4.93 -18.55 11.72
C GLY A 116 -4.40 -17.23 12.30
N ASN A 117 -3.18 -16.84 11.99
CA ASN A 117 -2.67 -15.49 12.32
C ASN A 117 -3.32 -14.42 11.45
N CYS A 118 -3.40 -13.21 11.98
CA CYS A 118 -3.80 -12.03 11.24
C CYS A 118 -2.57 -11.15 11.00
N VAL A 119 -2.08 -11.08 9.76
CA VAL A 119 -0.97 -10.21 9.40
C VAL A 119 -1.44 -8.78 9.20
N ASN A 120 -0.66 -7.82 9.68
CA ASN A 120 -1.01 -6.39 9.69
C ASN A 120 0.25 -5.51 9.65
N CYS A 121 0.07 -4.20 9.42
CA CYS A 121 1.09 -3.16 9.64
C CYS A 121 2.46 -3.49 9.04
N HIS A 122 2.53 -3.85 7.75
CA HIS A 122 3.83 -3.98 7.08
C HIS A 122 4.43 -2.60 6.77
N SER A 123 5.74 -2.49 6.86
CA SER A 123 6.47 -1.25 6.57
C SER A 123 7.90 -1.56 6.17
N PHE A 124 8.43 -0.86 5.18
CA PHE A 124 9.78 -1.02 4.65
C PHE A 124 10.71 0.11 5.12
N ALA A 125 11.95 -0.22 5.40
CA ALA A 125 12.98 0.77 5.73
C ALA A 125 13.42 1.51 4.47
N GLY A 126 12.95 2.75 4.28
CA GLY A 126 13.32 3.55 3.11
C GLY A 126 12.98 2.91 1.76
N GLY A 127 11.91 2.10 1.70
CA GLY A 127 11.54 1.35 0.49
C GLY A 127 12.40 0.12 0.21
N ASN A 128 13.39 -0.21 1.05
CA ASN A 128 14.28 -1.35 0.84
C ASN A 128 13.54 -2.69 1.02
N PRO A 129 13.43 -3.54 -0.04
CA PRO A 129 12.72 -4.81 0.02
C PRO A 129 13.38 -5.84 0.96
N ASP A 130 14.68 -5.71 1.23
CA ASP A 130 15.43 -6.61 2.12
C ASP A 130 15.30 -6.25 3.61
N LYS A 131 14.56 -5.18 3.93
CA LYS A 131 14.38 -4.74 5.30
C LYS A 131 12.97 -4.25 5.56
N MET A 132 12.12 -5.11 6.12
CA MET A 132 10.73 -4.81 6.40
C MET A 132 10.28 -5.32 7.76
N LEU A 133 9.25 -4.68 8.30
CA LEU A 133 8.51 -5.17 9.46
C LEU A 133 7.10 -5.58 9.04
N PHE A 134 6.53 -6.49 9.82
CA PHE A 134 5.08 -6.71 9.85
C PHE A 134 4.64 -7.16 11.23
N HIS A 135 3.37 -6.93 11.55
CA HIS A 135 2.78 -7.30 12.82
C HIS A 135 1.82 -8.48 12.63
N MET A 136 1.90 -9.47 13.52
CA MET A 136 0.95 -10.57 13.57
C MET A 136 0.11 -10.53 14.84
N ARG A 137 -1.16 -10.89 14.72
CA ARG A 137 -2.11 -11.06 15.81
C ARG A 137 -2.61 -12.50 15.84
N SER A 138 -3.20 -12.93 16.94
CA SER A 138 -3.81 -14.24 17.19
C SER A 138 -2.80 -15.26 17.72
N ILE A 139 -2.45 -16.33 17.00
CA ILE A 139 -1.73 -17.50 17.55
C ILE A 139 -0.24 -17.22 17.80
N LEU A 140 0.39 -16.48 16.90
CA LEU A 140 1.80 -16.08 17.01
C LEU A 140 1.93 -14.56 17.06
N PRO A 141 1.37 -13.89 18.10
CA PRO A 141 1.33 -12.45 18.14
C PRO A 141 2.73 -11.87 18.31
N GLY A 142 2.95 -10.73 17.66
CA GLY A 142 4.18 -9.96 17.77
C GLY A 142 4.55 -9.22 16.52
N THR A 143 5.58 -8.39 16.63
CA THR A 143 6.22 -7.69 15.52
C THR A 143 7.39 -8.52 15.02
N TYR A 144 7.46 -8.69 13.73
CA TYR A 144 8.50 -9.46 13.05
C TYR A 144 9.31 -8.54 12.15
N LEU A 145 10.62 -8.64 12.26
CA LEU A 145 11.58 -8.01 11.37
C LEU A 145 12.06 -9.04 10.34
N PHE A 146 12.03 -8.66 9.08
CA PHE A 146 12.71 -9.35 8.01
C PHE A 146 13.89 -8.48 7.59
N LYS A 147 15.10 -9.02 7.69
CA LYS A 147 16.35 -8.33 7.36
C LYS A 147 17.35 -9.35 6.79
N ASP A 148 17.95 -9.04 5.64
CA ASP A 148 18.97 -9.85 5.01
C ASP A 148 18.58 -11.34 4.83
N GLY A 149 17.34 -11.59 4.39
CA GLY A 149 16.80 -12.94 4.19
C GLY A 149 16.46 -13.69 5.48
N LYS A 150 16.59 -13.08 6.64
CA LYS A 150 16.27 -13.66 7.94
C LYS A 150 15.03 -13.02 8.55
N LYS A 151 14.21 -13.84 9.20
CA LYS A 151 13.04 -13.39 9.94
C LYS A 151 13.25 -13.60 11.44
N GLU A 152 13.05 -12.56 12.21
CA GLU A 152 13.09 -12.63 13.67
C GLU A 152 11.82 -12.01 14.28
N LYS A 153 11.43 -12.50 15.44
CA LYS A 153 10.40 -11.89 16.26
C LYS A 153 11.06 -10.92 17.23
N LEU A 154 10.61 -9.67 17.23
CA LEU A 154 11.16 -8.64 18.09
C LEU A 154 10.67 -8.84 19.55
N GLU A 155 11.57 -8.70 20.50
CA GLU A 155 11.23 -8.63 21.92
C GLU A 155 10.75 -7.22 22.26
N THR A 156 9.43 -7.08 22.38
CA THR A 156 8.77 -5.78 22.52
C THR A 156 8.06 -5.59 23.88
N LYS A 157 8.11 -6.61 24.74
CA LYS A 157 7.55 -6.51 26.08
C LYS A 157 8.54 -5.87 27.05
N THR A 158 8.20 -4.69 27.49
CA THR A 158 8.94 -3.97 28.51
C THR A 158 7.97 -3.35 29.53
N PRO A 159 8.44 -2.86 30.68
CA PRO A 159 7.59 -2.08 31.60
C PRO A 159 6.97 -0.83 30.99
N HIS A 160 7.49 -0.37 29.85
CA HIS A 160 7.06 0.86 29.16
C HIS A 160 6.13 0.56 27.97
N THR A 161 5.83 -0.70 27.65
CA THR A 161 4.94 -1.05 26.55
C THR A 161 3.56 -1.44 27.04
N LEU A 162 2.58 -0.56 26.89
CA LEU A 162 1.18 -0.75 27.29
C LEU A 162 0.51 -1.94 26.58
N SER A 163 0.87 -2.16 25.32
CA SER A 163 0.31 -3.21 24.46
C SER A 163 1.26 -3.60 23.31
N ALA A 164 0.75 -4.27 22.29
CA ALA A 164 1.51 -4.57 21.09
C ALA A 164 1.88 -3.29 20.33
N LEU A 165 3.06 -3.30 19.70
CA LEU A 165 3.54 -2.22 18.85
C LEU A 165 2.73 -2.17 17.55
N VAL A 166 2.25 -0.97 17.19
CA VAL A 166 1.49 -0.72 15.97
C VAL A 166 1.99 0.55 15.28
N TYR A 167 1.54 0.79 14.05
CA TYR A 167 1.88 1.98 13.26
C TYR A 167 3.38 2.27 13.18
N PRO A 168 4.19 1.32 12.64
CA PRO A 168 5.64 1.50 12.53
C PRO A 168 5.99 2.62 11.56
N TYR A 169 6.97 3.43 11.95
CA TYR A 169 7.61 4.41 11.09
C TYR A 169 9.13 4.29 11.20
N TRP A 170 9.79 4.03 10.07
CA TRP A 170 11.23 3.89 10.02
C TRP A 170 11.95 5.23 10.05
N HIS A 171 13.02 5.30 10.83
CA HIS A 171 13.99 6.37 10.69
C HIS A 171 14.71 6.23 9.34
N PRO A 172 15.06 7.33 8.64
CA PRO A 172 15.76 7.26 7.33
C PRO A 172 17.04 6.43 7.33
N SER A 173 17.76 6.35 8.46
CA SER A 173 18.95 5.47 8.58
C SER A 173 18.61 3.99 8.55
N GLY A 174 17.36 3.60 8.74
CA GLY A 174 16.94 2.21 8.92
C GLY A 174 17.36 1.56 10.25
N ASN A 175 17.99 2.28 11.18
CA ASN A 175 18.45 1.72 12.45
C ASN A 175 17.45 1.85 13.59
N TYR A 176 16.43 2.68 13.41
CA TYR A 176 15.39 2.88 14.41
C TYR A 176 14.00 2.78 13.79
N VAL A 177 13.06 2.31 14.58
CA VAL A 177 11.64 2.30 14.23
C VAL A 177 10.83 2.89 15.37
N ALA A 178 10.06 3.93 15.08
CA ALA A 178 9.09 4.45 16.03
C ALA A 178 7.77 3.68 15.89
N PHE A 179 7.11 3.42 17.01
CA PHE A 179 5.83 2.72 17.10
C PHE A 179 4.87 3.44 18.01
N SER A 180 3.60 3.36 17.71
CA SER A 180 2.57 3.60 18.70
C SER A 180 2.34 2.36 19.56
N VAL A 181 2.00 2.56 20.82
CA VAL A 181 1.59 1.53 21.78
C VAL A 181 0.23 1.91 22.32
N ASN A 182 -0.83 1.39 21.68
CA ASN A 182 -2.20 1.83 21.96
C ASN A 182 -2.94 0.80 22.82
N LYS A 183 -3.60 1.26 23.87
CA LYS A 183 -4.60 0.48 24.59
C LYS A 183 -5.97 0.80 23.99
N THR A 184 -6.44 -0.09 23.12
CA THR A 184 -7.63 0.09 22.31
C THR A 184 -8.84 -0.58 22.94
N ALA A 185 -9.99 0.10 22.93
CA ALA A 185 -11.29 -0.49 23.24
C ALA A 185 -12.17 -0.55 21.98
N GLN A 186 -13.01 -1.57 21.90
CA GLN A 186 -13.97 -1.75 20.81
C GLN A 186 -15.39 -1.83 21.36
N VAL A 187 -16.30 -1.07 20.77
CA VAL A 187 -17.74 -1.12 21.07
C VAL A 187 -18.49 -1.61 19.84
N LEU A 188 -19.32 -2.62 20.05
CA LEU A 188 -20.19 -3.15 19.00
C LEU A 188 -21.60 -2.58 19.14
N HIS A 189 -22.09 -1.95 18.09
CA HIS A 189 -23.45 -1.40 18.03
C HIS A 189 -24.37 -2.29 17.20
N THR A 190 -25.43 -2.78 17.79
CA THR A 190 -26.40 -3.67 17.10
C THR A 190 -27.43 -2.91 16.28
N ARG A 191 -27.68 -1.64 16.57
CA ARG A 191 -28.74 -0.80 15.97
C ARG A 191 -28.24 0.43 15.20
N ASN A 192 -26.94 0.65 15.14
CA ASN A 192 -26.33 1.79 14.45
C ASN A 192 -25.70 1.34 13.12
N MET A 193 -25.67 2.24 12.13
CA MET A 193 -24.94 1.99 10.88
C MET A 193 -23.43 1.85 11.10
N ASN A 194 -22.86 2.57 12.07
CA ASN A 194 -21.50 2.36 12.56
C ASN A 194 -21.48 1.17 13.53
N ARG A 195 -21.40 -0.03 13.00
CA ARG A 195 -21.51 -1.27 13.77
C ARG A 195 -20.36 -1.50 14.72
N ILE A 196 -19.19 -0.95 14.44
CA ILE A 196 -17.99 -1.07 15.26
C ILE A 196 -17.42 0.32 15.46
N GLU A 197 -17.23 0.68 16.71
CA GLU A 197 -16.49 1.85 17.12
C GLU A 197 -15.21 1.41 17.83
N VAL A 198 -14.10 2.03 17.46
CA VAL A 198 -12.77 1.73 18.02
C VAL A 198 -12.19 3.04 18.54
N TYR A 199 -11.76 3.04 19.79
CA TYR A 199 -11.10 4.20 20.39
C TYR A 199 -9.95 3.76 21.28
N ASP A 200 -8.97 4.64 21.45
CA ASP A 200 -7.83 4.42 22.32
C ASP A 200 -8.14 4.95 23.73
N GLU A 201 -7.89 4.12 24.74
CA GLU A 201 -7.95 4.51 26.17
C GLU A 201 -6.64 5.16 26.64
N ALA A 202 -5.54 4.75 26.06
CA ALA A 202 -4.21 5.30 26.28
C ALA A 202 -3.34 5.03 25.05
N SER A 203 -2.36 5.90 24.82
CA SER A 203 -1.43 5.75 23.70
C SER A 203 -0.11 6.43 24.02
N ASP A 204 0.97 5.69 23.78
CA ASP A 204 2.37 6.16 23.92
C ASP A 204 3.14 5.92 22.61
N VAL A 205 4.28 6.57 22.47
CA VAL A 205 5.26 6.30 21.42
C VAL A 205 6.51 5.69 22.02
N VAL A 206 7.00 4.63 21.40
CA VAL A 206 8.30 4.02 21.73
C VAL A 206 9.17 3.93 20.49
N VAL A 207 10.47 3.90 20.65
CA VAL A 207 11.44 3.72 19.58
C VAL A 207 12.15 2.39 19.80
N TYR A 208 12.24 1.58 18.75
CA TYR A 208 13.00 0.34 18.75
C TYR A 208 14.37 0.56 18.08
N ASP A 209 15.45 0.26 18.77
CA ASP A 209 16.80 0.20 18.21
C ASP A 209 17.00 -1.16 17.56
N VAL A 210 17.14 -1.19 16.24
CA VAL A 210 17.23 -2.43 15.44
C VAL A 210 18.55 -3.16 15.66
N GLU A 211 19.62 -2.46 15.92
CA GLU A 211 20.95 -3.06 16.11
C GLU A 211 21.15 -3.56 17.54
N LYS A 212 20.61 -2.86 18.52
CA LYS A 212 20.72 -3.27 19.92
C LYS A 212 19.59 -4.19 20.40
N HIS A 213 18.54 -4.36 19.59
CA HIS A 213 17.33 -5.12 19.90
C HIS A 213 16.64 -4.68 21.22
N GLU A 214 16.56 -3.36 21.42
CA GLU A 214 15.97 -2.79 22.63
C GLU A 214 14.97 -1.68 22.35
N ILE A 215 14.01 -1.50 23.28
CA ILE A 215 13.08 -0.38 23.26
C ILE A 215 13.67 0.78 24.00
N VAL A 216 13.64 1.94 23.38
CA VAL A 216 14.01 3.24 23.95
C VAL A 216 12.75 4.09 24.05
N THR A 217 12.57 4.76 25.18
CA THR A 217 11.47 5.71 25.40
C THR A 217 11.99 6.95 26.14
N ALA A 218 11.20 7.99 26.12
CA ALA A 218 11.45 9.24 26.85
C ALA A 218 10.12 9.81 27.36
N SER A 219 10.17 10.59 28.42
CA SER A 219 8.98 11.18 29.06
C SER A 219 8.17 12.11 28.12
N VAL A 220 8.78 12.59 27.06
CA VAL A 220 8.10 13.39 26.02
C VAL A 220 7.37 12.52 24.98
N LEU A 221 7.63 11.20 24.96
CA LEU A 221 7.04 10.24 24.04
C LEU A 221 6.02 9.32 24.74
N SER A 222 5.92 9.41 26.06
CA SER A 222 5.08 8.56 26.89
C SER A 222 4.62 9.35 28.12
N SER A 223 3.39 9.83 28.10
CA SER A 223 2.84 10.67 29.16
C SER A 223 1.41 10.30 29.54
N ASP A 224 1.09 10.32 30.82
CA ASP A 224 -0.28 10.08 31.31
C ASP A 224 -1.27 11.22 30.96
N LYS A 225 -0.82 12.27 30.32
CA LYS A 225 -1.62 13.49 30.07
C LYS A 225 -2.03 13.69 28.64
N GLN A 226 -1.40 12.98 27.71
CA GLN A 226 -1.61 13.13 26.27
C GLN A 226 -1.68 11.77 25.60
N TYR A 227 -2.15 11.74 24.36
CA TYR A 227 -2.14 10.58 23.50
C TYR A 227 -1.05 10.78 22.46
N GLU A 228 0.07 10.12 22.64
CA GLU A 228 1.14 10.08 21.66
C GLU A 228 0.89 8.91 20.69
N THR A 229 0.67 9.20 19.42
CA THR A 229 0.34 8.19 18.41
C THR A 229 0.80 8.62 17.02
N PHE A 230 0.86 7.66 16.08
CA PHE A 230 1.28 7.86 14.70
C PHE A 230 2.61 8.61 14.57
N PRO A 231 3.70 8.07 15.13
CA PRO A 231 5.00 8.74 15.12
C PRO A 231 5.54 8.87 13.70
N ALA A 232 6.32 9.94 13.47
CA ALA A 232 7.12 10.15 12.28
C ALA A 232 8.47 10.77 12.67
N PHE A 233 9.51 10.42 11.92
CA PHE A 233 10.80 11.11 12.03
C PHE A 233 10.83 12.27 11.02
N SER A 234 11.41 13.40 11.43
CA SER A 234 11.62 14.59 10.59
C SER A 234 13.10 14.73 10.24
#